data_0fece491570e31d3bef17a61b22dd877
#
_entry.id   0fece491570e31d3bef17a61b22dd877
#
_cell.length_a   1.000
_cell.length_b   1.000
_cell.length_c   1.000
_cell.angle_alpha   90.00
_cell.angle_beta   90.00
_cell.angle_gamma   90.00
#
_symmetry.space_group_name_H-M   'P 1'
#
loop_
_entity.id
_entity.type
_entity.pdbx_description
1 polymer ?
#
loop_
_entity_poly.entity_id
_entity_poly.type
_entity_poly.pdbx_seq_one_letter_code
_entity_poly.pdbx_strand_id
1 'polypeptide(L)'
;MISLGVTSAEATYDQIAQHAGMDNKKFEIIVKKIVKIESTTGNYHTINKKSGAYGRYQIMPQTARLYTKKLGIPYGQWKLPANQDRIFKAILKDNIKALKNNGIKITAFTIYGSHQQGAGGFNVIMKNKKLTKHIEINIRNNLPKKLKKTDSSRLAIVWKNYWEKELA
;
A
#
# COMPACT_ATOMS: atom_id res chain seq x y z
N MET A 1 27.69 25.11 16.78
CA MET A 1 27.85 23.94 15.89
C MET A 1 26.48 23.52 15.39
N ILE A 2 26.14 23.81 14.13
CA ILE A 2 24.89 23.37 13.51
C ILE A 2 25.16 21.95 13.05
N SER A 3 24.55 20.97 13.71
CA SER A 3 24.54 19.59 13.23
C SER A 3 23.72 19.57 11.93
N LEU A 4 24.42 19.49 10.80
CA LEU A 4 23.82 19.10 9.54
C LEU A 4 23.40 17.64 9.68
N GLY A 5 22.15 17.43 10.07
CA GLY A 5 21.56 16.09 10.06
C GLY A 5 21.63 15.57 8.62
N VAL A 6 22.45 14.55 8.41
CA VAL A 6 22.49 13.80 7.15
C VAL A 6 21.11 13.17 7.01
N THR A 7 20.23 13.79 6.20
CA THR A 7 19.00 13.16 5.76
C THR A 7 19.43 11.96 4.91
N SER A 8 19.16 10.73 5.39
CA SER A 8 19.40 9.53 4.59
C SER A 8 18.63 9.68 3.27
N ALA A 9 19.33 9.47 2.14
CA ALA A 9 18.72 9.53 0.82
C ALA A 9 17.52 8.57 0.76
N GLU A 10 16.41 9.02 0.13
CA GLU A 10 15.21 8.20 -0.07
C GLU A 10 15.56 7.02 -0.97
N ALA A 11 14.96 5.85 -0.71
CA ALA A 11 15.24 4.64 -1.47
C ALA A 11 14.69 4.73 -2.90
N THR A 12 15.47 4.23 -3.87
CA THR A 12 15.02 4.01 -5.25
C THR A 12 14.17 2.73 -5.33
N TYR A 13 13.44 2.54 -6.43
CA TYR A 13 12.73 1.28 -6.67
C TYR A 13 13.66 0.06 -6.66
N ASP A 14 14.85 0.18 -7.23
CA ASP A 14 15.84 -0.91 -7.23
C ASP A 14 16.31 -1.27 -5.81
N GLN A 15 16.53 -0.27 -4.96
CA GLN A 15 16.87 -0.49 -3.56
C GLN A 15 15.72 -1.13 -2.78
N ILE A 16 14.48 -0.73 -3.06
CA ILE A 16 13.29 -1.33 -2.44
C ILE A 16 13.15 -2.80 -2.89
N ALA A 17 13.36 -3.09 -4.17
CA ALA A 17 13.36 -4.45 -4.70
C ALA A 17 14.42 -5.33 -4.02
N GLN A 18 15.64 -4.83 -3.86
CA GLN A 18 16.71 -5.53 -3.12
C GLN A 18 16.30 -5.80 -1.67
N HIS A 19 15.72 -4.82 -1.00
CA HIS A 19 15.21 -4.97 0.37
C HIS A 19 14.11 -6.04 0.46
N ALA A 20 13.29 -6.16 -0.58
CA ALA A 20 12.27 -7.20 -0.72
C ALA A 20 12.84 -8.57 -1.11
N GLY A 21 14.12 -8.66 -1.46
CA GLY A 21 14.72 -9.89 -2.00
C GLY A 21 14.19 -10.27 -3.38
N MET A 22 13.80 -9.29 -4.16
CA MET A 22 13.21 -9.48 -5.49
C MET A 22 14.12 -8.95 -6.60
N ASP A 23 14.04 -9.60 -7.76
CA ASP A 23 14.57 -9.06 -9.02
C ASP A 23 13.89 -7.73 -9.38
N ASN A 24 14.67 -6.77 -9.91
CA ASN A 24 14.19 -5.43 -10.23
C ASN A 24 13.02 -5.46 -11.23
N LYS A 25 13.09 -6.30 -12.26
CA LYS A 25 12.03 -6.44 -13.27
C LYS A 25 10.75 -7.01 -12.67
N LYS A 26 10.88 -8.02 -11.82
CA LYS A 26 9.73 -8.62 -11.10
C LYS A 26 9.06 -7.58 -10.21
N PHE A 27 9.84 -6.80 -9.48
CA PHE A 27 9.32 -5.73 -8.63
C PHE A 27 8.62 -4.65 -9.45
N GLU A 28 9.20 -4.24 -10.57
CA GLU A 28 8.58 -3.26 -11.49
C GLU A 28 7.22 -3.74 -12.01
N ILE A 29 7.09 -5.02 -12.34
CA ILE A 29 5.81 -5.61 -12.77
C ILE A 29 4.78 -5.52 -11.65
N ILE A 30 5.18 -5.78 -10.40
CA ILE A 30 4.29 -5.65 -9.24
C ILE A 30 3.82 -4.20 -9.07
N VAL A 31 4.73 -3.23 -9.15
CA VAL A 31 4.38 -1.80 -9.07
C VAL A 31 3.38 -1.41 -10.17
N LYS A 32 3.60 -1.85 -11.41
CA LYS A 32 2.68 -1.61 -12.52
C LYS A 32 1.30 -2.23 -12.28
N LYS A 33 1.23 -3.43 -11.73
CA LYS A 33 -0.04 -4.07 -11.33
C LYS A 33 -0.77 -3.24 -10.28
N ILE A 34 -0.08 -2.77 -9.25
CA ILE A 34 -0.66 -1.91 -8.21
C ILE A 34 -1.25 -0.64 -8.82
N VAL A 35 -0.49 0.04 -9.66
CA VAL A 35 -0.95 1.25 -10.35
C VAL A 35 -2.21 0.98 -11.19
N LYS A 36 -2.24 -0.12 -11.93
CA LYS A 36 -3.41 -0.52 -12.73
C LYS A 36 -4.65 -0.80 -11.87
N ILE A 37 -4.48 -1.45 -10.75
CA ILE A 37 -5.58 -1.73 -9.81
C ILE A 37 -6.09 -0.43 -9.20
N GLU A 38 -5.19 0.45 -8.75
CA GLU A 38 -5.55 1.65 -7.99
C GLU A 38 -6.15 2.76 -8.87
N SER A 39 -5.52 3.11 -9.96
CA SER A 39 -5.91 4.25 -10.80
C SER A 39 -6.26 3.88 -12.24
N THR A 40 -6.22 2.61 -12.61
CA THR A 40 -6.51 2.08 -13.95
C THR A 40 -5.55 2.58 -15.02
N THR A 41 -5.49 3.88 -15.25
CA THR A 41 -4.66 4.52 -16.29
C THR A 41 -3.29 4.99 -15.79
N GLY A 42 -3.07 5.00 -14.48
CA GLY A 42 -1.88 5.59 -13.87
C GLY A 42 -1.89 7.12 -13.81
N ASN A 43 -3.04 7.74 -14.01
CA ASN A 43 -3.17 9.19 -13.95
C ASN A 43 -2.96 9.71 -12.52
N TYR A 44 -2.06 10.68 -12.38
CA TYR A 44 -1.76 11.30 -11.09
C TYR A 44 -2.90 12.14 -10.50
N HIS A 45 -3.96 12.40 -11.25
CA HIS A 45 -5.10 13.23 -10.82
C HIS A 45 -6.39 12.43 -10.59
N THR A 46 -6.32 11.10 -10.65
CA THR A 46 -7.48 10.23 -10.39
C THR A 46 -8.01 10.45 -8.97
N ILE A 47 -9.29 10.71 -8.82
CA ILE A 47 -9.95 10.94 -7.53
C ILE A 47 -10.99 9.85 -7.29
N ASN A 48 -10.93 9.20 -6.13
CA ASN A 48 -12.04 8.39 -5.63
C ASN A 48 -12.91 9.27 -4.72
N LYS A 49 -14.04 9.71 -5.23
CA LYS A 49 -14.94 10.63 -4.50
C LYS A 49 -15.53 10.03 -3.24
N LYS A 50 -15.64 8.70 -3.15
CA LYS A 50 -16.20 8.02 -1.97
C LYS A 50 -15.21 7.97 -0.82
N SER A 51 -13.95 7.61 -1.11
CA SER A 51 -12.91 7.41 -0.09
C SER A 51 -12.04 8.65 0.14
N GLY A 52 -11.96 9.54 -0.85
CA GLY A 52 -11.01 10.64 -0.86
C GLY A 52 -9.59 10.22 -1.30
N ALA A 53 -9.38 8.97 -1.66
CA ALA A 53 -8.11 8.51 -2.22
C ALA A 53 -7.77 9.27 -3.50
N TYR A 54 -6.51 9.65 -3.66
CA TYR A 54 -6.08 10.51 -4.74
C TYR A 54 -4.85 10.00 -5.46
N GLY A 55 -4.85 10.21 -6.77
CA GLY A 55 -3.71 10.11 -7.63
C GLY A 55 -3.43 8.73 -8.19
N ARG A 56 -2.24 8.57 -8.70
CA ARG A 56 -1.74 7.38 -9.37
C ARG A 56 -1.80 6.13 -8.49
N TYR A 57 -1.51 6.30 -7.20
CA TYR A 57 -1.42 5.20 -6.22
C TYR A 57 -2.60 5.15 -5.26
N GLN A 58 -3.60 6.01 -5.45
CA GLN A 58 -4.77 6.11 -4.59
C GLN A 58 -4.41 6.24 -3.11
N ILE A 59 -3.57 7.23 -2.81
CA ILE A 59 -3.12 7.51 -1.45
C ILE A 59 -4.25 8.20 -0.68
N MET A 60 -4.55 7.70 0.51
CA MET A 60 -5.53 8.32 1.39
C MET A 60 -4.96 9.60 2.02
N PRO A 61 -5.78 10.65 2.24
CA PRO A 61 -5.30 11.89 2.85
C PRO A 61 -4.61 11.71 4.20
N GLN A 62 -5.08 10.80 5.04
CA GLN A 62 -4.45 10.51 6.33
C GLN A 62 -3.06 9.91 6.16
N THR A 63 -2.88 9.01 5.20
CA THR A 63 -1.58 8.43 4.85
C THR A 63 -0.64 9.49 4.30
N ALA A 64 -1.14 10.35 3.42
CA ALA A 64 -0.38 11.48 2.90
C ALA A 64 0.09 12.42 4.01
N ARG A 65 -0.75 12.70 4.99
CA ARG A 65 -0.39 13.55 6.14
C ARG A 65 0.76 12.94 6.95
N LEU A 66 0.74 11.64 7.18
CA LEU A 66 1.82 10.94 7.88
C LEU A 66 3.15 10.99 7.10
N TYR A 67 3.10 10.66 5.80
CA TYR A 67 4.30 10.54 4.99
C TYR A 67 4.88 11.89 4.56
N THR A 68 4.07 12.91 4.35
CA THR A 68 4.59 14.26 4.11
C THR A 68 5.39 14.76 5.29
N LYS A 69 4.93 14.50 6.50
CA LYS A 69 5.68 14.82 7.73
C LYS A 69 7.01 14.09 7.79
N LYS A 70 7.02 12.78 7.52
CA LYS A 70 8.24 11.97 7.50
C LYS A 70 9.26 12.43 6.45
N LEU A 71 8.78 12.85 5.29
CA LEU A 71 9.62 13.19 4.13
C LEU A 71 9.96 14.69 4.03
N GLY A 72 9.45 15.51 4.94
CA GLY A 72 9.66 16.95 4.89
C GLY A 72 8.95 17.62 3.71
N ILE A 73 7.84 17.06 3.22
CA ILE A 73 7.03 17.64 2.15
C ILE A 73 5.96 18.52 2.77
N PRO A 74 5.80 19.78 2.33
CA PRO A 74 4.65 20.58 2.72
C PRO A 74 3.34 19.87 2.34
N TYR A 75 2.42 19.71 3.29
CA TYR A 75 1.20 18.94 3.05
C TYR A 75 0.41 19.42 1.83
N GLY A 76 0.33 20.74 1.59
CA GLY A 76 -0.35 21.30 0.43
C GLY A 76 0.26 20.89 -0.94
N GLN A 77 1.45 20.27 -0.95
CA GLN A 77 2.16 19.84 -2.16
C GLN A 77 2.15 18.33 -2.37
N TRP A 78 1.46 17.56 -1.52
CA TRP A 78 1.54 16.10 -1.62
C TRP A 78 0.94 15.54 -2.92
N LYS A 79 0.00 16.24 -3.53
CA LYS A 79 -0.67 15.83 -4.77
C LYS A 79 0.17 16.04 -6.03
N LEU A 80 1.30 16.75 -5.94
CA LEU A 80 2.24 16.87 -7.06
C LEU A 80 2.78 15.48 -7.44
N PRO A 81 2.88 15.16 -8.75
CA PRO A 81 3.32 13.85 -9.22
C PRO A 81 4.61 13.35 -8.57
N ALA A 82 5.65 14.17 -8.53
CA ALA A 82 6.92 13.80 -7.92
C ALA A 82 6.78 13.47 -6.43
N ASN A 83 5.90 14.17 -5.70
CA ASN A 83 5.65 13.91 -4.29
C ASN A 83 4.81 12.66 -4.07
N GLN A 84 3.85 12.37 -4.95
CA GLN A 84 3.13 11.10 -4.92
C GLN A 84 4.09 9.92 -5.08
N ASP A 85 5.04 10.00 -6.01
CA ASP A 85 6.05 8.97 -6.22
C ASP A 85 6.94 8.76 -4.98
N ARG A 86 7.37 9.85 -4.35
CA ARG A 86 8.17 9.80 -3.12
C ARG A 86 7.40 9.13 -1.97
N ILE A 87 6.16 9.54 -1.78
CA ILE A 87 5.27 8.98 -0.73
C ILE A 87 5.04 7.49 -0.99
N PHE A 88 4.72 7.11 -2.22
CA PHE A 88 4.46 5.71 -2.57
C PHE A 88 5.69 4.81 -2.33
N LYS A 89 6.88 5.25 -2.74
CA LYS A 89 8.12 4.51 -2.46
C LYS A 89 8.38 4.35 -0.96
N ALA A 90 8.14 5.37 -0.18
CA ALA A 90 8.28 5.30 1.28
C ALA A 90 7.27 4.33 1.91
N ILE A 91 6.02 4.33 1.45
CA ILE A 91 4.99 3.37 1.87
C ILE A 91 5.44 1.94 1.55
N LEU A 92 5.89 1.68 0.32
CA LEU A 92 6.37 0.35 -0.09
C LEU A 92 7.51 -0.14 0.78
N LYS A 93 8.50 0.72 1.03
CA LYS A 93 9.64 0.38 1.88
C LYS A 93 9.20 0.00 3.30
N ASP A 94 8.33 0.80 3.91
CA ASP A 94 7.83 0.55 5.26
C ASP A 94 6.99 -0.72 5.32
N ASN A 95 6.14 -0.96 4.32
CA ASN A 95 5.31 -2.16 4.24
C ASN A 95 6.16 -3.43 4.11
N ILE A 96 7.19 -3.40 3.28
CA ILE A 96 8.11 -4.54 3.11
C ILE A 96 8.86 -4.81 4.43
N LYS A 97 9.32 -3.76 5.11
CA LYS A 97 9.93 -3.90 6.44
C LYS A 97 8.98 -4.53 7.45
N ALA A 98 7.72 -4.10 7.48
CA ALA A 98 6.70 -4.66 8.36
C ALA A 98 6.42 -6.13 8.04
N LEU A 99 6.33 -6.51 6.76
CA LEU A 99 6.17 -7.91 6.35
C LEU A 99 7.32 -8.78 6.86
N LYS A 100 8.56 -8.33 6.68
CA LYS A 100 9.75 -9.03 7.20
C LYS A 100 9.70 -9.19 8.70
N ASN A 101 9.42 -8.10 9.42
CA ASN A 101 9.37 -8.11 10.89
C ASN A 101 8.28 -9.04 11.43
N ASN A 102 7.21 -9.24 10.68
CA ASN A 102 6.09 -10.13 11.04
C ASN A 102 6.24 -11.56 10.50
N GLY A 103 7.35 -11.88 9.84
CA GLY A 103 7.59 -13.22 9.29
C GLY A 103 6.64 -13.58 8.14
N ILE A 104 6.10 -12.58 7.43
CA ILE A 104 5.21 -12.79 6.29
C ILE A 104 6.03 -12.78 5.01
N LYS A 105 5.84 -13.81 4.18
CA LYS A 105 6.54 -13.92 2.88
C LYS A 105 6.20 -12.73 1.99
N ILE A 106 7.22 -12.17 1.33
CA ILE A 106 7.06 -11.04 0.42
C ILE A 106 6.71 -11.58 -0.97
N THR A 107 5.50 -11.29 -1.42
CA THR A 107 4.93 -11.66 -2.72
C THR A 107 4.19 -10.46 -3.31
N ALA A 108 3.77 -10.55 -4.58
CA ALA A 108 2.91 -9.54 -5.18
C ALA A 108 1.65 -9.30 -4.32
N PHE A 109 1.01 -10.36 -3.87
CA PHE A 109 -0.17 -10.28 -3.01
C PHE A 109 0.12 -9.59 -1.67
N THR A 110 1.21 -9.96 -0.97
CA THR A 110 1.49 -9.40 0.35
C THR A 110 1.92 -7.94 0.27
N ILE A 111 2.63 -7.55 -0.78
CA ILE A 111 2.96 -6.13 -1.03
C ILE A 111 1.69 -5.33 -1.30
N TYR A 112 0.84 -5.79 -2.21
CA TYR A 112 -0.41 -5.10 -2.54
C TYR A 112 -1.39 -5.09 -1.35
N GLY A 113 -1.56 -6.22 -0.68
CA GLY A 113 -2.43 -6.33 0.49
C GLY A 113 -2.05 -5.37 1.60
N SER A 114 -0.74 -5.20 1.85
CA SER A 114 -0.23 -4.21 2.80
C SER A 114 -0.53 -2.78 2.36
N HIS A 115 -0.43 -2.50 1.06
CA HIS A 115 -0.80 -1.18 0.51
C HIS A 115 -2.30 -0.89 0.68
N GLN A 116 -3.15 -1.86 0.36
CA GLN A 116 -4.60 -1.71 0.42
C GLN A 116 -5.12 -1.61 1.86
N GLN A 117 -4.66 -2.46 2.76
CA GLN A 117 -5.17 -2.60 4.13
C GLN A 117 -4.34 -1.86 5.18
N GLY A 118 -3.19 -1.30 4.78
CA GLY A 118 -2.17 -0.84 5.72
C GLY A 118 -1.43 -2.02 6.37
N ALA A 119 -0.18 -1.80 6.79
CA ALA A 119 0.66 -2.86 7.34
C ALA A 119 0.03 -3.52 8.58
N GLY A 120 -0.56 -2.75 9.48
CA GLY A 120 -1.19 -3.25 10.69
C GLY A 120 -2.45 -4.08 10.41
N GLY A 121 -3.35 -3.57 9.56
CA GLY A 121 -4.56 -4.28 9.16
C GLY A 121 -4.25 -5.57 8.41
N PHE A 122 -3.30 -5.52 7.50
CA PHE A 122 -2.85 -6.70 6.76
C PHE A 122 -2.26 -7.77 7.68
N ASN A 123 -1.46 -7.37 8.68
CA ASN A 123 -0.93 -8.31 9.67
C ASN A 123 -2.05 -9.02 10.46
N VAL A 124 -3.08 -8.28 10.88
CA VAL A 124 -4.25 -8.86 11.55
C VAL A 124 -4.91 -9.93 10.68
N ILE A 125 -5.11 -9.64 9.39
CA ILE A 125 -5.71 -10.57 8.44
C ILE A 125 -4.83 -11.83 8.26
N MET A 126 -3.54 -11.64 8.03
CA MET A 126 -2.61 -12.75 7.76
C MET A 126 -2.35 -13.64 8.97
N LYS A 127 -2.42 -13.10 10.18
CA LYS A 127 -2.26 -13.83 11.44
C LYS A 127 -3.57 -14.43 11.97
N ASN A 128 -4.66 -14.36 11.19
CA ASN A 128 -5.98 -14.86 11.55
C ASN A 128 -6.49 -14.32 12.90
N LYS A 129 -6.11 -13.08 13.23
CA LYS A 129 -6.61 -12.38 14.41
C LYS A 129 -8.03 -11.91 14.16
N LYS A 130 -8.79 -11.66 15.24
CA LYS A 130 -10.13 -11.09 15.15
C LYS A 130 -10.12 -9.76 14.39
N LEU A 131 -10.93 -9.65 13.36
CA LEU A 131 -11.07 -8.42 12.59
C LEU A 131 -11.75 -7.35 13.43
N THR A 132 -11.19 -6.14 13.42
CA THR A 132 -11.90 -4.97 13.93
C THR A 132 -12.99 -4.56 12.94
N LYS A 133 -13.99 -3.80 13.41
CA LYS A 133 -15.05 -3.27 12.53
C LYS A 133 -14.45 -2.45 11.38
N HIS A 134 -13.41 -1.66 11.65
CA HIS A 134 -12.74 -0.85 10.64
C HIS A 134 -12.06 -1.71 9.55
N ILE A 135 -11.34 -2.78 9.95
CA ILE A 135 -10.71 -3.71 9.01
C ILE A 135 -11.78 -4.42 8.17
N GLU A 136 -12.85 -4.88 8.79
CA GLU A 136 -13.97 -5.54 8.10
C GLU A 136 -14.60 -4.64 7.04
N ILE A 137 -14.87 -3.39 7.37
CA ILE A 137 -15.41 -2.39 6.42
C ILE A 137 -14.42 -2.19 5.27
N ASN A 138 -13.13 -2.04 5.55
CA ASN A 138 -12.11 -1.84 4.52
C ASN A 138 -11.97 -3.05 3.59
N ILE A 139 -12.05 -4.26 4.12
CA ILE A 139 -12.09 -5.49 3.32
C ILE A 139 -13.29 -5.49 2.38
N ARG A 140 -14.49 -5.21 2.89
CA ARG A 140 -15.72 -5.19 2.07
C ARG A 140 -15.65 -4.15 0.97
N ASN A 141 -15.13 -2.95 1.26
CA ASN A 141 -14.96 -1.89 0.28
C ASN A 141 -13.99 -2.27 -0.85
N ASN A 142 -13.11 -3.23 -0.62
CA ASN A 142 -12.12 -3.72 -1.58
C ASN A 142 -12.44 -5.12 -2.14
N LEU A 143 -13.70 -5.48 -2.15
CA LEU A 143 -14.20 -6.70 -2.80
C LEU A 143 -15.18 -6.34 -3.92
N PRO A 144 -15.29 -7.19 -4.96
CA PRO A 144 -16.32 -7.02 -5.96
C PRO A 144 -17.72 -7.12 -5.34
N LYS A 145 -18.70 -6.47 -5.94
CA LYS A 145 -20.07 -6.35 -5.42
C LYS A 145 -20.67 -7.70 -4.95
N LYS A 146 -20.46 -8.76 -5.74
CA LYS A 146 -20.97 -10.09 -5.43
C LYS A 146 -20.38 -10.72 -4.15
N LEU A 147 -19.21 -10.27 -3.70
CA LEU A 147 -18.53 -10.78 -2.51
C LEU A 147 -18.66 -9.89 -1.28
N LYS A 148 -19.20 -8.69 -1.43
CA LYS A 148 -19.34 -7.72 -0.32
C LYS A 148 -20.27 -8.19 0.80
N LYS A 149 -21.18 -9.10 0.52
CA LYS A 149 -22.13 -9.67 1.51
C LYS A 149 -21.62 -10.97 2.14
N THR A 150 -20.37 -11.34 1.92
CA THR A 150 -19.75 -12.51 2.53
C THR A 150 -19.89 -12.45 4.05
N ASP A 151 -20.19 -13.57 4.67
CA ASP A 151 -20.32 -13.69 6.11
C ASP A 151 -19.01 -13.28 6.81
N SER A 152 -19.10 -12.56 7.92
CA SER A 152 -17.93 -12.03 8.63
C SER A 152 -16.91 -13.09 9.00
N SER A 153 -17.38 -14.30 9.35
CA SER A 153 -16.52 -15.45 9.68
C SER A 153 -15.64 -15.93 8.52
N ARG A 154 -16.04 -15.66 7.27
CA ARG A 154 -15.35 -16.08 6.04
C ARG A 154 -14.70 -14.91 5.30
N LEU A 155 -14.92 -13.71 5.75
CA LEU A 155 -14.58 -12.49 5.01
C LEU A 155 -13.07 -12.41 4.72
N ALA A 156 -12.23 -12.66 5.71
CA ALA A 156 -10.77 -12.60 5.55
C ALA A 156 -10.27 -13.60 4.51
N ILE A 157 -10.77 -14.83 4.55
CA ILE A 157 -10.36 -15.89 3.62
C ILE A 157 -10.82 -15.60 2.19
N VAL A 158 -12.04 -15.10 2.02
CA VAL A 158 -12.58 -14.70 0.71
C VAL A 158 -11.78 -13.55 0.12
N TRP A 159 -11.44 -12.55 0.92
CA TRP A 159 -10.59 -11.43 0.51
C TRP A 159 -9.19 -11.91 0.09
N LYS A 160 -8.54 -12.76 0.88
CA LYS A 160 -7.22 -13.33 0.54
C LYS A 160 -7.26 -14.08 -0.78
N ASN A 161 -8.20 -14.99 -0.95
CA ASN A 161 -8.33 -15.80 -2.16
C ASN A 161 -8.56 -14.93 -3.40
N TYR A 162 -9.42 -13.94 -3.28
CA TYR A 162 -9.71 -13.03 -4.39
C TYR A 162 -8.45 -12.27 -4.84
N TRP A 163 -7.74 -11.63 -3.90
CA TRP A 163 -6.58 -10.82 -4.26
C TRP A 163 -5.34 -11.62 -4.61
N GLU A 164 -5.14 -12.80 -4.02
CA GLU A 164 -4.09 -13.72 -4.46
C GLU A 164 -4.27 -14.10 -5.93
N LYS A 165 -5.49 -14.36 -6.35
CA LYS A 165 -5.82 -14.65 -7.75
C LYS A 165 -5.58 -13.45 -8.66
N GLU A 166 -6.00 -12.26 -8.26
CA GLU A 166 -5.82 -11.02 -9.03
C GLU A 166 -4.34 -10.64 -9.20
N LEU A 167 -3.50 -10.95 -8.22
CA LEU A 167 -2.06 -10.65 -8.22
C LEU A 167 -1.17 -11.79 -8.73
N ALA A 168 -1.77 -12.90 -9.07
CA ALA A 168 -1.04 -14.06 -9.58
C ALA A 168 -0.38 -13.80 -10.94
#